data_e5fc0ca9e217f7eca8118cc48ea2b0a9
#
_entry.id   e5fc0ca9e217f7eca8118cc48ea2b0a9
#
_cell.length_a   1.000
_cell.length_b   1.000
_cell.length_c   1.000
_cell.angle_alpha   90.00
_cell.angle_beta   90.00
_cell.angle_gamma   90.00
#
_symmetry.space_group_name_H-M   'P 1'
#
loop_
_entity.id
_entity.type
_entity.pdbx_description
1 polymer ?
#
loop_
_entity_poly.entity_id
_entity_poly.type
_entity_poly.pdbx_seq_one_letter_code
_entity_poly.pdbx_strand_id
1 'polypeptide(L)'
;MELETLRSPVNFLQHMLGALPHERALREYESWWETEGEHISDATDRAGTPWLRMFDRGGRRVDEILFAPEYWRGLRQGYKAGVVWRTFEDQSLAASALLGYITCFYDPGLTCPYVISLATAVALDRHGSEALRARFLPPLLRRDDTVWQGATWMTEIKGGSDLGANVETVARPAGDRWLLTGDKYFASNAGADLAVVAARPEGAPQGVRGLALFLLPKRREDGDLNYTVRRLKDKVATRSVPTGEVELRSSEAWLLGSQDRGVHLILEVLNLSRATNALGSMAIAQRALAESADFAAQRIAFGKPVFEHPLMRKQFDERIETLQDGFALGWESILRLNEVWRQKPPYSDRYHLFRLVAHLAKYWTSDVAPQIARWAMEVHGALGVLAEFPVERWFREAMVLTIWEGTCHRQILDGLEVMERKGAHHLLFERLRDAADPIDLAEMRRRVETHLALPQTQREAGAEEIFRALAIFTARTVRHAAEAISQPGRSARRA
;
A
#
# COMPACT_ATOMS: atom_id res chain seq x y z
N MET A 1 -19.37 -17.82 -2.17
CA MET A 1 -19.40 -16.78 -1.10
C MET A 1 -20.78 -16.13 -1.11
N GLU A 2 -21.36 -15.89 0.03
CA GLU A 2 -22.67 -15.22 0.16
C GLU A 2 -22.50 -13.71 -0.07
N LEU A 3 -23.57 -13.04 -0.58
CA LEU A 3 -23.55 -11.61 -0.86
C LEU A 3 -23.27 -10.75 0.38
N GLU A 4 -23.80 -11.16 1.53
CA GLU A 4 -23.53 -10.45 2.79
C GLU A 4 -22.05 -10.44 3.17
N THR A 5 -21.34 -11.55 2.91
CA THR A 5 -19.89 -11.62 3.11
C THR A 5 -19.15 -10.66 2.19
N LEU A 6 -19.63 -10.53 0.94
CA LEU A 6 -18.99 -9.65 -0.03
C LEU A 6 -19.21 -8.15 0.29
N ARG A 7 -20.38 -7.80 0.84
CA ARG A 7 -20.76 -6.42 1.21
C ARG A 7 -19.98 -5.86 2.40
N SER A 8 -19.60 -6.71 3.34
CA SER A 8 -18.92 -6.30 4.57
C SER A 8 -17.44 -6.68 4.50
N PRO A 9 -16.51 -5.71 4.56
CA PRO A 9 -15.10 -6.01 4.64
C PRO A 9 -14.75 -6.84 5.90
N VAL A 10 -15.41 -6.63 7.06
CA VAL A 10 -15.15 -7.41 8.26
C VAL A 10 -15.66 -8.85 8.13
N ASN A 11 -16.84 -9.07 7.54
CA ASN A 11 -17.33 -10.43 7.30
C ASN A 11 -16.44 -11.17 6.28
N PHE A 12 -15.96 -10.48 5.25
CA PHE A 12 -15.00 -11.05 4.31
C PHE A 12 -13.69 -11.43 5.00
N LEU A 13 -13.12 -10.52 5.81
CA LEU A 13 -11.92 -10.79 6.59
C LEU A 13 -12.12 -11.99 7.53
N GLN A 14 -13.26 -12.08 8.21
CA GLN A 14 -13.59 -13.21 9.08
C GLN A 14 -13.74 -14.51 8.29
N HIS A 15 -14.36 -14.47 7.10
CA HIS A 15 -14.46 -15.63 6.20
C HIS A 15 -13.08 -16.14 5.77
N MET A 16 -12.15 -15.22 5.47
CA MET A 16 -10.81 -15.57 4.97
C MET A 16 -9.83 -15.99 6.05
N LEU A 17 -9.97 -15.44 7.28
CA LEU A 17 -8.97 -15.58 8.33
C LEU A 17 -9.47 -16.39 9.55
N GLY A 18 -10.77 -16.59 9.67
CA GLY A 18 -11.41 -17.19 10.84
C GLY A 18 -11.45 -16.20 12.00
N ALA A 19 -10.47 -16.22 12.90
CA ALA A 19 -10.40 -15.28 14.02
C ALA A 19 -9.71 -13.98 13.63
N LEU A 20 -10.27 -12.84 14.06
CA LEU A 20 -9.71 -11.52 13.79
C LEU A 20 -9.10 -10.90 15.05
N PRO A 21 -7.89 -10.31 14.96
CA PRO A 21 -7.37 -9.52 16.07
C PRO A 21 -8.26 -8.28 16.26
N HIS A 22 -8.61 -7.97 17.52
CA HIS A 22 -9.44 -6.82 17.85
C HIS A 22 -10.78 -6.75 17.07
N GLU A 23 -11.44 -7.88 16.82
CA GLU A 23 -12.66 -7.97 16.01
C GLU A 23 -13.70 -6.90 16.37
N ARG A 24 -13.95 -6.66 17.66
CA ARG A 24 -14.89 -5.63 18.10
C ARG A 24 -14.50 -4.24 17.54
N ALA A 25 -13.24 -3.87 17.63
CA ALA A 25 -12.78 -2.56 17.14
C ALA A 25 -12.86 -2.46 15.60
N LEU A 26 -12.62 -3.57 14.87
CA LEU A 26 -12.81 -3.63 13.43
C LEU A 26 -14.28 -3.41 13.04
N ARG A 27 -15.21 -4.05 13.75
CA ARG A 27 -16.67 -3.87 13.53
C ARG A 27 -17.16 -2.47 13.91
N GLU A 28 -16.66 -1.90 15.01
CA GLU A 28 -16.97 -0.50 15.39
C GLU A 28 -16.46 0.47 14.30
N TYR A 29 -15.29 0.20 13.70
CA TYR A 29 -14.73 1.02 12.64
C TYR A 29 -15.50 0.86 11.32
N GLU A 30 -15.90 -0.35 10.95
CA GLU A 30 -16.78 -0.62 9.80
C GLU A 30 -18.13 0.10 9.96
N SER A 31 -18.78 -0.05 11.13
CA SER A 31 -20.07 0.61 11.40
C SER A 31 -19.99 2.13 11.29
N TRP A 32 -18.88 2.74 11.68
CA TRP A 32 -18.68 4.17 11.46
C TRP A 32 -18.62 4.51 9.96
N TRP A 33 -17.94 3.67 9.16
CA TRP A 33 -17.91 3.85 7.71
C TRP A 33 -19.29 3.78 7.09
N GLU A 34 -20.09 2.79 7.49
CA GLU A 34 -21.44 2.58 6.97
C GLU A 34 -22.40 3.72 7.33
N THR A 35 -22.25 4.33 8.51
CA THR A 35 -23.16 5.37 9.00
C THR A 35 -22.77 6.78 8.57
N GLU A 36 -21.46 7.07 8.52
CA GLU A 36 -20.95 8.42 8.31
C GLU A 36 -19.84 8.50 7.27
N GLY A 37 -18.91 7.53 7.29
CA GLY A 37 -17.65 7.59 6.56
C GLY A 37 -17.83 7.52 5.05
N GLU A 38 -18.76 6.71 4.56
CA GLU A 38 -19.02 6.54 3.12
C GLU A 38 -19.49 7.85 2.48
N HIS A 39 -20.39 8.57 3.13
CA HIS A 39 -20.81 9.89 2.67
C HIS A 39 -19.65 10.90 2.65
N ILE A 40 -18.82 10.90 3.68
CA ILE A 40 -17.61 11.73 3.75
C ILE A 40 -16.65 11.39 2.61
N SER A 41 -16.44 10.10 2.35
CA SER A 41 -15.59 9.59 1.28
C SER A 41 -16.05 10.06 -0.10
N ASP A 42 -17.35 9.92 -0.40
CA ASP A 42 -17.94 10.39 -1.65
C ASP A 42 -17.79 11.91 -1.82
N ALA A 43 -18.13 12.66 -0.79
CA ALA A 43 -18.04 14.12 -0.82
C ALA A 43 -16.59 14.62 -1.02
N THR A 44 -15.62 13.97 -0.40
CA THR A 44 -14.20 14.37 -0.52
C THR A 44 -13.59 13.98 -1.87
N ASP A 45 -13.95 12.83 -2.45
CA ASP A 45 -13.54 12.48 -3.82
C ASP A 45 -14.15 13.46 -4.85
N ARG A 46 -15.42 13.77 -4.73
CA ARG A 46 -16.12 14.72 -5.62
C ARG A 46 -15.59 16.15 -5.49
N ALA A 47 -15.15 16.58 -4.30
CA ALA A 47 -14.51 17.87 -4.10
C ALA A 47 -13.16 17.97 -4.85
N GLY A 48 -12.51 16.84 -5.13
CA GLY A 48 -11.29 16.77 -5.90
C GLY A 48 -10.04 17.17 -5.10
N THR A 49 -9.06 17.76 -5.79
CA THR A 49 -7.77 18.13 -5.20
C THR A 49 -7.96 19.24 -4.15
N PRO A 50 -7.37 19.11 -2.94
CA PRO A 50 -7.33 20.17 -1.96
C PRO A 50 -6.71 21.45 -2.52
N TRP A 51 -7.10 22.59 -1.99
CA TRP A 51 -6.58 23.88 -2.45
C TRP A 51 -5.36 24.33 -1.63
N LEU A 52 -4.34 24.87 -2.29
CA LEU A 52 -3.15 25.42 -1.67
C LEU A 52 -3.27 26.94 -1.52
N ARG A 53 -3.36 27.43 -0.28
CA ARG A 53 -3.20 28.85 0.04
C ARG A 53 -1.72 29.12 0.32
N MET A 54 -1.03 29.71 -0.65
CA MET A 54 0.42 29.94 -0.56
C MET A 54 0.78 31.09 0.39
N PHE A 55 -0.04 32.15 0.43
CA PHE A 55 0.24 33.38 1.19
C PHE A 55 -0.94 33.75 2.08
N ASP A 56 -0.65 34.35 3.25
CA ASP A 56 -1.63 35.00 4.08
C ASP A 56 -1.98 36.41 3.53
N ARG A 57 -2.87 37.13 4.22
CA ARG A 57 -3.30 38.49 3.83
C ARG A 57 -2.17 39.52 3.86
N GLY A 58 -1.12 39.28 4.65
CA GLY A 58 0.06 40.13 4.76
C GLY A 58 1.18 39.81 3.77
N GLY A 59 0.95 38.84 2.87
CA GLY A 59 1.96 38.41 1.89
C GLY A 59 3.02 37.44 2.45
N ARG A 60 2.88 36.99 3.70
CA ARG A 60 3.76 35.99 4.29
C ARG A 60 3.39 34.60 3.76
N ARG A 61 4.39 33.82 3.38
CA ARG A 61 4.18 32.45 2.89
C ARG A 61 3.74 31.52 4.02
N VAL A 62 2.63 30.79 3.82
CA VAL A 62 2.02 29.91 4.81
C VAL A 62 1.84 28.49 4.31
N ASP A 63 1.77 28.27 3.00
CA ASP A 63 1.54 26.98 2.32
C ASP A 63 0.49 26.12 3.04
N GLU A 64 -0.66 26.72 3.32
CA GLU A 64 -1.77 26.06 3.98
C GLU A 64 -2.61 25.26 2.98
N ILE A 65 -2.80 23.99 3.26
CA ILE A 65 -3.64 23.12 2.43
C ILE A 65 -5.05 23.14 3.01
N LEU A 66 -6.01 23.56 2.18
CA LEU A 66 -7.42 23.65 2.52
C LEU A 66 -8.14 22.43 1.90
N PHE A 67 -8.73 21.62 2.76
CA PHE A 67 -9.44 20.41 2.41
C PHE A 67 -10.95 20.65 2.32
N ALA A 68 -11.67 19.71 1.71
CA ALA A 68 -13.12 19.61 1.90
C ALA A 68 -13.44 19.52 3.41
N PRO A 69 -14.54 20.15 3.88
CA PRO A 69 -14.80 20.31 5.32
C PRO A 69 -14.76 19.00 6.11
N GLU A 70 -15.25 17.90 5.51
CA GLU A 70 -15.38 16.62 6.18
C GLU A 70 -14.09 15.76 6.15
N TYR A 71 -13.08 16.13 5.34
CA TYR A 71 -11.84 15.36 5.17
C TYR A 71 -11.17 15.02 6.51
N TRP A 72 -11.03 15.99 7.40
CA TRP A 72 -10.38 15.80 8.70
C TRP A 72 -11.16 14.84 9.61
N ARG A 73 -12.48 14.84 9.51
CA ARG A 73 -13.32 13.90 10.25
C ARG A 73 -13.05 12.47 9.84
N GLY A 74 -13.00 12.19 8.54
CA GLY A 74 -12.65 10.87 7.99
C GLY A 74 -11.23 10.46 8.38
N LEU A 75 -10.25 11.35 8.16
CA LEU A 75 -8.84 11.07 8.44
C LEU A 75 -8.59 10.76 9.92
N ARG A 76 -9.11 11.56 10.84
CA ARG A 76 -8.93 11.37 12.28
C ARG A 76 -9.55 10.09 12.79
N GLN A 77 -10.63 9.65 12.21
CA GLN A 77 -11.30 8.41 12.63
C GLN A 77 -10.40 7.17 12.47
N GLY A 78 -9.66 7.04 11.37
CA GLY A 78 -8.71 5.94 11.21
C GLY A 78 -7.54 6.01 12.20
N TYR A 79 -7.01 7.18 12.49
CA TYR A 79 -5.99 7.32 13.53
C TYR A 79 -6.52 6.91 14.91
N LYS A 80 -7.75 7.32 15.28
CA LYS A 80 -8.42 6.87 16.51
C LYS A 80 -8.61 5.36 16.55
N ALA A 81 -9.04 4.76 15.45
CA ALA A 81 -9.22 3.31 15.34
C ALA A 81 -7.91 2.52 15.48
N GLY A 82 -6.77 3.11 15.10
CA GLY A 82 -5.47 2.51 15.32
C GLY A 82 -4.69 2.10 14.08
N VAL A 83 -4.93 2.74 12.94
CA VAL A 83 -4.19 2.46 11.69
C VAL A 83 -2.67 2.63 11.81
N VAL A 84 -2.19 3.36 12.83
CA VAL A 84 -0.77 3.54 13.12
C VAL A 84 -0.39 2.99 14.49
N TRP A 85 -1.00 3.49 15.57
CA TRP A 85 -0.55 3.21 16.94
C TRP A 85 -0.70 1.74 17.35
N ARG A 86 -1.68 0.97 16.80
CA ARG A 86 -1.84 -0.45 17.14
C ARG A 86 -0.61 -1.28 16.78
N THR A 87 0.08 -0.96 15.69
CA THR A 87 1.33 -1.65 15.34
C THR A 87 2.35 -1.62 16.49
N PHE A 88 2.43 -0.50 17.20
CA PHE A 88 3.37 -0.32 18.31
C PHE A 88 2.87 -0.91 19.63
N GLU A 89 1.57 -0.85 19.88
CA GLU A 89 0.94 -1.46 21.06
C GLU A 89 0.96 -2.98 20.96
N ASP A 90 0.49 -3.52 19.85
CA ASP A 90 0.39 -4.98 19.62
C ASP A 90 1.73 -5.62 19.25
N GLN A 91 2.74 -4.84 18.95
CA GLN A 91 4.00 -5.29 18.36
C GLN A 91 3.78 -6.10 17.06
N SER A 92 2.73 -5.76 16.33
CA SER A 92 2.23 -6.48 15.16
C SER A 92 1.59 -5.54 14.16
N LEU A 93 1.82 -5.79 12.88
CA LEU A 93 1.21 -5.05 11.78
C LEU A 93 -0.21 -5.53 11.44
N ALA A 94 -0.64 -6.67 11.99
CA ALA A 94 -1.87 -7.33 11.58
C ALA A 94 -3.11 -6.44 11.73
N ALA A 95 -3.35 -5.89 12.93
CA ALA A 95 -4.53 -5.05 13.17
C ALA A 95 -4.54 -3.78 12.33
N SER A 96 -3.38 -3.09 12.20
CA SER A 96 -3.24 -1.90 11.34
C SER A 96 -3.49 -2.23 9.86
N ALA A 97 -3.05 -3.40 9.39
CA ALA A 97 -3.28 -3.84 8.01
C ALA A 97 -4.78 -4.13 7.74
N LEU A 98 -5.49 -4.75 8.71
CA LEU A 98 -6.93 -5.01 8.60
C LEU A 98 -7.75 -3.71 8.65
N LEU A 99 -7.39 -2.75 9.51
CA LEU A 99 -7.98 -1.41 9.52
C LEU A 99 -7.71 -0.67 8.18
N GLY A 100 -6.52 -0.83 7.63
CA GLY A 100 -6.17 -0.33 6.29
C GLY A 100 -7.03 -0.96 5.19
N TYR A 101 -7.30 -2.26 5.27
CA TYR A 101 -8.21 -2.96 4.36
C TYR A 101 -9.63 -2.38 4.40
N ILE A 102 -10.20 -2.23 5.62
CA ILE A 102 -11.52 -1.63 5.81
C ILE A 102 -11.55 -0.20 5.27
N THR A 103 -10.52 0.60 5.58
CA THR A 103 -10.40 1.95 5.02
C THR A 103 -10.43 1.92 3.49
N CYS A 104 -9.61 1.07 2.87
CA CYS A 104 -9.47 1.02 1.41
C CYS A 104 -10.74 0.54 0.70
N PHE A 105 -11.57 -0.26 1.37
CA PHE A 105 -12.89 -0.68 0.89
C PHE A 105 -13.84 0.52 0.76
N TYR A 106 -13.78 1.50 1.69
CA TYR A 106 -14.66 2.67 1.69
C TYR A 106 -13.99 3.93 1.10
N ASP A 107 -12.70 4.13 1.36
CA ASP A 107 -11.92 5.29 0.91
C ASP A 107 -10.45 4.93 0.61
N PRO A 108 -10.14 4.55 -0.64
CA PRO A 108 -8.75 4.30 -1.04
C PRO A 108 -7.84 5.52 -0.86
N GLY A 109 -8.37 6.73 -0.98
CA GLY A 109 -7.62 7.97 -0.80
C GLY A 109 -7.03 8.07 0.60
N LEU A 110 -7.83 7.89 1.66
CA LEU A 110 -7.38 7.97 3.05
C LEU A 110 -6.40 6.86 3.45
N THR A 111 -6.34 5.74 2.71
CA THR A 111 -5.35 4.69 2.95
C THR A 111 -3.92 5.22 2.78
N CYS A 112 -3.69 6.13 1.83
CA CYS A 112 -2.37 6.69 1.56
C CYS A 112 -1.77 7.40 2.78
N PRO A 113 -2.37 8.46 3.39
CA PRO A 113 -1.81 9.11 4.57
C PRO A 113 -1.62 8.16 5.76
N TYR A 114 -2.45 7.14 5.94
CA TYR A 114 -2.27 6.14 7.00
C TYR A 114 -1.03 5.28 6.79
N VAL A 115 -0.87 4.72 5.60
CA VAL A 115 0.28 3.85 5.26
C VAL A 115 1.60 4.61 5.35
N ILE A 116 1.66 5.84 4.82
CA ILE A 116 2.91 6.62 4.86
C ILE A 116 3.19 7.18 6.28
N SER A 117 2.16 7.43 7.10
CA SER A 117 2.36 7.76 8.52
C SER A 117 2.89 6.56 9.30
N LEU A 118 2.36 5.36 9.06
CA LEU A 118 2.87 4.12 9.65
C LEU A 118 4.33 3.88 9.22
N ALA A 119 4.64 4.03 7.94
CA ALA A 119 5.99 3.86 7.42
C ALA A 119 6.98 4.87 8.02
N THR A 120 6.56 6.14 8.21
CA THR A 120 7.34 7.18 8.90
C THR A 120 7.60 6.80 10.35
N ALA A 121 6.57 6.37 11.09
CA ALA A 121 6.69 5.97 12.49
C ALA A 121 7.61 4.74 12.65
N VAL A 122 7.46 3.72 11.78
CA VAL A 122 8.31 2.52 11.77
C VAL A 122 9.76 2.87 11.45
N ALA A 123 10.02 3.71 10.45
CA ALA A 123 11.39 4.12 10.11
C ALA A 123 12.05 4.89 11.27
N LEU A 124 11.30 5.78 11.93
CA LEU A 124 11.76 6.53 13.09
C LEU A 124 12.04 5.62 14.30
N ASP A 125 11.12 4.71 14.64
CA ASP A 125 11.30 3.77 15.75
C ASP A 125 12.54 2.90 15.58
N ARG A 126 12.77 2.42 14.36
CA ARG A 126 13.85 1.47 14.08
C ARG A 126 15.22 2.13 13.94
N HIS A 127 15.28 3.31 13.34
CA HIS A 127 16.52 3.93 12.87
C HIS A 127 16.79 5.31 13.45
N GLY A 128 15.82 5.91 14.14
CA GLY A 128 15.99 7.16 14.86
C GLY A 128 16.91 6.98 16.09
N SER A 129 17.68 8.02 16.43
CA SER A 129 18.36 8.10 17.72
C SER A 129 17.34 8.13 18.86
N GLU A 130 17.77 7.88 20.09
CA GLU A 130 16.89 7.96 21.25
C GLU A 130 16.22 9.33 21.36
N ALA A 131 16.98 10.40 21.15
CA ALA A 131 16.45 11.78 21.17
C ALA A 131 15.41 12.02 20.08
N LEU A 132 15.61 11.53 18.86
CA LEU A 132 14.65 11.64 17.76
C LEU A 132 13.37 10.86 18.05
N ARG A 133 13.48 9.64 18.55
CA ARG A 133 12.32 8.83 18.95
C ARG A 133 11.54 9.49 20.07
N ALA A 134 12.21 9.96 21.13
CA ALA A 134 11.55 10.64 22.25
C ALA A 134 10.80 11.89 21.79
N ARG A 135 11.35 12.64 20.84
CA ARG A 135 10.77 13.88 20.32
C ARG A 135 9.62 13.66 19.35
N PHE A 136 9.79 12.80 18.36
CA PHE A 136 8.93 12.75 17.17
C PHE A 136 8.01 11.52 17.09
N LEU A 137 8.28 10.43 17.83
CA LEU A 137 7.42 9.25 17.74
C LEU A 137 6.09 9.42 18.52
N PRO A 138 6.07 9.95 19.76
CA PRO A 138 4.81 10.06 20.51
C PRO A 138 3.71 10.84 19.80
N PRO A 139 3.96 11.98 19.12
CA PRO A 139 2.94 12.69 18.35
C PRO A 139 2.31 11.86 17.24
N LEU A 140 3.07 10.98 16.55
CA LEU A 140 2.56 10.09 15.50
C LEU A 140 1.66 8.97 16.04
N LEU A 141 1.77 8.65 17.33
CA LEU A 141 1.04 7.58 18.00
C LEU A 141 -0.16 8.06 18.82
N ARG A 142 -0.49 9.35 18.76
CA ARG A 142 -1.66 9.90 19.47
C ARG A 142 -2.95 9.31 18.92
N ARG A 143 -3.97 9.27 19.79
CA ARG A 143 -5.30 8.70 19.52
C ARG A 143 -6.39 9.75 19.44
N ASP A 144 -6.00 11.01 19.50
CA ASP A 144 -6.88 12.19 19.50
C ASP A 144 -6.66 13.09 18.30
N ASP A 145 -7.34 14.22 18.26
CA ASP A 145 -7.31 15.14 17.13
C ASP A 145 -5.97 15.88 16.97
N THR A 146 -5.02 15.68 17.89
CA THR A 146 -3.67 16.28 17.85
C THR A 146 -2.62 15.33 17.28
N VAL A 147 -3.04 14.18 16.71
CA VAL A 147 -2.17 13.22 16.07
C VAL A 147 -1.42 13.86 14.89
N TRP A 148 -0.12 13.61 14.83
CA TRP A 148 0.70 14.02 13.71
C TRP A 148 0.58 13.05 12.55
N GLN A 149 0.69 13.60 11.36
CA GLN A 149 0.75 12.82 10.11
C GLN A 149 2.19 12.68 9.65
N GLY A 150 2.50 11.48 9.13
CA GLY A 150 3.75 11.20 8.45
C GLY A 150 3.64 11.30 6.93
N ALA A 151 4.79 11.40 6.27
CA ALA A 151 4.92 11.34 4.82
C ALA A 151 6.22 10.64 4.41
N THR A 152 6.26 10.15 3.16
CA THR A 152 7.43 9.51 2.56
C THR A 152 7.72 10.14 1.19
N TRP A 153 8.83 10.89 1.06
CA TRP A 153 9.13 11.65 -0.16
C TRP A 153 10.44 11.18 -0.78
N MET A 154 10.33 10.25 -1.72
CA MET A 154 11.48 9.68 -2.42
C MET A 154 11.63 10.24 -3.85
N THR A 155 10.51 10.30 -4.59
CA THR A 155 10.46 10.62 -6.01
C THR A 155 10.81 12.07 -6.31
N GLU A 156 11.59 12.29 -7.38
CA GLU A 156 11.92 13.59 -7.96
C GLU A 156 11.46 13.68 -9.43
N ILE A 157 11.58 14.82 -10.06
CA ILE A 157 11.05 15.06 -11.41
C ILE A 157 11.65 14.11 -12.45
N LYS A 158 12.89 13.69 -12.28
CA LYS A 158 13.57 12.75 -13.19
C LYS A 158 13.11 11.29 -12.99
N GLY A 159 12.34 10.99 -11.95
CA GLY A 159 11.72 9.68 -11.73
C GLY A 159 11.81 9.16 -10.31
N GLY A 160 11.11 8.03 -10.10
CA GLY A 160 11.01 7.36 -8.81
C GLY A 160 11.50 5.90 -8.85
N SER A 161 11.41 5.21 -9.98
CA SER A 161 11.87 3.82 -10.10
C SER A 161 13.38 3.68 -10.09
N ASP A 162 14.11 4.64 -10.66
CA ASP A 162 15.57 4.74 -10.59
C ASP A 162 15.99 5.86 -9.64
N LEU A 163 15.83 5.63 -8.34
CA LEU A 163 16.26 6.60 -7.32
C LEU A 163 17.77 6.84 -7.36
N GLY A 164 18.54 5.81 -7.70
CA GLY A 164 20.01 5.88 -7.66
C GLY A 164 20.61 6.96 -8.55
N ALA A 165 20.15 7.04 -9.80
CA ALA A 165 20.62 8.02 -10.78
C ALA A 165 19.86 9.35 -10.68
N ASN A 166 18.61 9.33 -10.17
CA ASN A 166 17.64 10.41 -10.34
C ASN A 166 17.28 11.18 -9.07
N VAL A 167 17.89 10.89 -7.92
CA VAL A 167 17.78 11.73 -6.71
C VAL A 167 18.88 12.80 -6.74
N GLU A 168 18.45 14.06 -6.97
CA GLU A 168 19.30 15.24 -7.03
C GLU A 168 19.31 16.05 -5.73
N THR A 169 18.39 15.79 -4.81
CA THR A 169 18.38 16.43 -3.49
C THR A 169 19.67 16.11 -2.74
N VAL A 170 20.39 17.18 -2.37
CA VAL A 170 21.66 17.11 -1.63
C VAL A 170 21.42 17.37 -0.16
N ALA A 171 22.11 16.63 0.71
CA ALA A 171 22.14 16.83 2.16
C ALA A 171 23.52 17.30 2.60
N ARG A 172 23.62 18.45 3.27
CA ARG A 172 24.85 19.02 3.83
C ARG A 172 24.82 18.93 5.36
N PRO A 173 25.92 18.49 6.01
CA PRO A 173 25.97 18.47 7.46
C PRO A 173 26.00 19.89 8.02
N ALA A 174 25.29 20.12 9.14
CA ALA A 174 25.24 21.38 9.86
C ALA A 174 25.08 21.17 11.37
N GLY A 175 26.22 20.87 12.03
CA GLY A 175 26.26 20.51 13.45
C GLY A 175 25.60 19.15 13.71
N ASP A 176 24.53 19.13 14.50
CA ASP A 176 23.74 17.93 14.82
C ASP A 176 22.63 17.63 13.80
N ARG A 177 22.52 18.45 12.75
CA ARG A 177 21.46 18.42 11.72
C ARG A 177 22.06 18.28 10.32
N TRP A 178 21.17 18.19 9.37
CA TRP A 178 21.45 18.22 7.95
C TRP A 178 20.57 19.26 7.28
N LEU A 179 21.10 19.93 6.25
CA LEU A 179 20.38 20.89 5.43
C LEU A 179 20.13 20.25 4.06
N LEU A 180 18.84 20.04 3.76
CA LEU A 180 18.43 19.44 2.49
C LEU A 180 18.12 20.54 1.47
N THR A 181 18.64 20.38 0.24
CA THR A 181 18.35 21.29 -0.89
C THR A 181 18.03 20.46 -2.13
N GLY A 182 16.86 20.70 -2.73
CA GLY A 182 16.36 19.99 -3.92
C GLY A 182 14.84 20.00 -3.98
N ASP A 183 14.27 19.18 -4.86
CA ASP A 183 12.84 19.16 -5.15
C ASP A 183 12.27 17.76 -5.05
N LYS A 184 11.11 17.62 -4.41
CA LYS A 184 10.32 16.38 -4.40
C LYS A 184 9.08 16.54 -5.29
N TYR A 185 8.83 15.56 -6.18
CA TYR A 185 7.86 15.75 -7.26
C TYR A 185 6.50 15.11 -7.00
N PHE A 186 6.44 13.96 -6.35
CA PHE A 186 5.22 13.30 -5.87
C PHE A 186 5.24 13.20 -4.33
N ALA A 187 5.29 14.38 -3.66
CA ALA A 187 5.26 14.46 -2.21
C ALA A 187 3.82 14.28 -1.72
N SER A 188 3.38 13.03 -1.57
CA SER A 188 2.05 12.73 -1.03
C SER A 188 1.95 13.13 0.44
N ASN A 189 0.75 13.53 0.87
CA ASN A 189 0.48 14.14 2.16
C ASN A 189 1.39 15.37 2.40
N ALA A 190 1.42 16.27 1.44
CA ALA A 190 2.33 17.43 1.39
C ALA A 190 2.23 18.36 2.61
N GLY A 191 1.14 18.28 3.38
CA GLY A 191 0.93 19.03 4.61
C GLY A 191 1.31 18.28 5.89
N ALA A 192 1.88 17.07 5.80
CA ALA A 192 2.22 16.24 6.95
C ALA A 192 3.18 16.95 7.92
N ASP A 193 3.06 16.62 9.21
CA ASP A 193 3.88 17.22 10.28
C ASP A 193 5.33 16.74 10.21
N LEU A 194 5.55 15.52 9.69
CA LEU A 194 6.84 14.86 9.62
C LEU A 194 6.97 14.06 8.34
N ALA A 195 8.09 14.15 7.64
CA ALA A 195 8.37 13.37 6.45
C ALA A 195 9.68 12.59 6.57
N VAL A 196 9.75 11.40 5.98
CA VAL A 196 11.01 10.73 5.67
C VAL A 196 11.38 10.99 4.21
N VAL A 197 12.61 11.45 3.98
CA VAL A 197 13.04 12.00 2.69
C VAL A 197 14.34 11.31 2.26
N ALA A 198 14.40 10.84 1.01
CA ALA A 198 15.65 10.37 0.41
C ALA A 198 16.45 11.58 -0.09
N ALA A 199 17.73 11.63 0.25
CA ALA A 199 18.67 12.62 -0.25
C ALA A 199 20.08 12.05 -0.34
N ARG A 200 20.96 12.72 -1.08
CA ARG A 200 22.37 12.34 -1.22
C ARG A 200 23.22 13.23 -0.31
N PRO A 201 23.90 12.68 0.70
CA PRO A 201 24.93 13.40 1.43
C PRO A 201 25.98 14.00 0.48
N GLU A 202 26.42 15.23 0.77
CA GLU A 202 27.47 15.89 -0.02
C GLU A 202 28.76 15.04 -0.01
N GLY A 203 29.32 14.82 -1.19
CA GLY A 203 30.49 13.95 -1.37
C GLY A 203 30.20 12.44 -1.41
N ALA A 204 28.94 12.00 -1.20
CA ALA A 204 28.58 10.60 -1.31
C ALA A 204 28.65 10.11 -2.78
N PRO A 205 28.93 8.81 -3.03
CA PRO A 205 29.03 8.27 -4.37
C PRO A 205 27.72 8.41 -5.15
N GLN A 206 27.82 8.43 -6.48
CA GLN A 206 26.65 8.34 -7.34
C GLN A 206 25.98 6.96 -7.23
N GLY A 207 24.72 6.88 -7.66
CA GLY A 207 23.93 5.65 -7.60
C GLY A 207 23.25 5.44 -6.25
N VAL A 208 22.60 4.29 -6.09
CA VAL A 208 21.78 3.96 -4.92
C VAL A 208 22.56 3.91 -3.61
N ARG A 209 23.86 3.56 -3.67
CA ARG A 209 24.72 3.45 -2.47
C ARG A 209 25.04 4.80 -1.82
N GLY A 210 24.89 5.89 -2.55
CA GLY A 210 25.11 7.24 -2.02
C GLY A 210 23.85 7.90 -1.47
N LEU A 211 22.72 7.20 -1.41
CA LEU A 211 21.50 7.74 -0.84
C LEU A 211 21.44 7.49 0.67
N ALA A 212 20.86 8.43 1.38
CA ALA A 212 20.55 8.31 2.81
C ALA A 212 19.09 8.73 3.07
N LEU A 213 18.55 8.33 4.21
CA LEU A 213 17.19 8.63 4.63
C LEU A 213 17.22 9.68 5.74
N PHE A 214 16.42 10.71 5.60
CA PHE A 214 16.36 11.84 6.54
C PHE A 214 14.96 12.04 7.08
N LEU A 215 14.87 12.47 8.33
CA LEU A 215 13.65 12.88 9.00
C LEU A 215 13.50 14.40 8.87
N LEU A 216 12.42 14.88 8.27
CA LEU A 216 12.16 16.28 7.96
C LEU A 216 10.86 16.72 8.62
N PRO A 217 10.86 17.60 9.62
CA PRO A 217 9.66 18.18 10.17
C PRO A 217 9.12 19.30 9.25
N LYS A 218 7.82 19.53 9.30
CA LYS A 218 7.14 20.61 8.56
C LYS A 218 7.63 22.00 8.95
N ARG A 219 7.98 22.19 10.23
CA ARG A 219 8.44 23.46 10.78
C ARG A 219 9.81 23.32 11.38
N ARG A 220 10.58 24.39 11.28
CA ARG A 220 11.86 24.56 11.98
C ARG A 220 11.59 24.82 13.47
N GLU A 221 12.67 24.85 14.26
CA GLU A 221 12.56 25.12 15.70
C GLU A 221 12.07 26.55 16.02
N ASP A 222 12.35 27.52 15.15
CA ASP A 222 11.86 28.90 15.23
C ASP A 222 10.37 29.03 14.84
N GLY A 223 9.73 27.94 14.39
CA GLY A 223 8.33 27.91 13.97
C GLY A 223 8.10 28.20 12.49
N ASP A 224 9.12 28.59 11.74
CA ASP A 224 9.00 28.87 10.33
C ASP A 224 8.82 27.57 9.49
N LEU A 225 8.28 27.74 8.27
CA LEU A 225 8.13 26.62 7.34
C LEU A 225 9.51 26.08 6.96
N ASN A 226 9.67 24.77 7.06
CA ASN A 226 10.92 24.08 6.74
C ASN A 226 11.05 23.69 5.26
N TYR A 227 9.95 23.74 4.52
CA TYR A 227 9.88 23.52 3.08
C TYR A 227 8.72 24.31 2.49
N THR A 228 8.67 24.43 1.18
CA THR A 228 7.55 25.09 0.49
C THR A 228 6.88 24.17 -0.50
N VAL A 229 5.56 24.37 -0.70
CA VAL A 229 4.78 23.63 -1.68
C VAL A 229 4.57 24.53 -2.90
N ARG A 230 5.08 24.13 -4.08
CA ARG A 230 4.90 24.90 -5.31
C ARG A 230 3.50 24.80 -5.87
N ARG A 231 2.94 23.60 -5.86
CA ARG A 231 1.56 23.29 -6.26
C ARG A 231 1.12 21.94 -5.75
N LEU A 232 -0.16 21.69 -5.73
CA LEU A 232 -0.75 20.37 -5.59
C LEU A 232 -1.09 19.81 -6.98
N LYS A 233 -0.91 18.49 -7.15
CA LYS A 233 -1.19 17.79 -8.40
C LYS A 233 -2.67 17.47 -8.50
N ASP A 234 -3.29 17.77 -9.62
CA ASP A 234 -4.59 17.25 -9.99
C ASP A 234 -4.42 15.80 -10.50
N LYS A 235 -5.16 14.88 -9.89
CA LYS A 235 -4.99 13.43 -10.09
C LYS A 235 -6.30 12.77 -10.51
N VAL A 236 -6.20 11.69 -11.27
CA VAL A 236 -7.35 10.88 -11.66
C VAL A 236 -7.95 10.13 -10.46
N ALA A 237 -7.13 9.78 -9.45
CA ALA A 237 -7.53 9.02 -8.28
C ALA A 237 -6.82 9.50 -7.03
N THR A 238 -7.23 9.03 -5.84
CA THR A 238 -6.77 9.54 -4.54
C THR A 238 -6.85 11.06 -4.48
N ARG A 239 -7.92 11.62 -5.02
CA ARG A 239 -8.06 13.06 -5.31
C ARG A 239 -8.05 13.89 -4.03
N SER A 240 -8.59 13.36 -2.95
CA SER A 240 -8.62 14.01 -1.63
C SER A 240 -7.24 14.15 -0.98
N VAL A 241 -6.24 13.37 -1.41
CA VAL A 241 -4.88 13.39 -0.84
C VAL A 241 -4.04 14.49 -1.48
N PRO A 242 -3.52 15.45 -0.71
CA PRO A 242 -2.64 16.48 -1.25
C PRO A 242 -1.30 15.86 -1.67
N THR A 243 -1.04 15.82 -2.98
CA THR A 243 0.25 15.39 -3.52
C THR A 243 0.94 16.60 -4.12
N GLY A 244 2.03 17.04 -3.49
CA GLY A 244 2.70 18.29 -3.82
C GLY A 244 3.95 18.13 -4.67
N GLU A 245 4.35 19.24 -5.28
CA GLU A 245 5.74 19.51 -5.65
C GLU A 245 6.34 20.32 -4.52
N VAL A 246 7.26 19.69 -3.77
CA VAL A 246 7.86 20.28 -2.57
C VAL A 246 9.28 20.73 -2.86
N GLU A 247 9.58 21.96 -2.50
CA GLU A 247 10.89 22.57 -2.62
C GLU A 247 11.59 22.65 -1.26
N LEU A 248 12.79 22.10 -1.19
CA LEU A 248 13.67 22.11 -0.03
C LEU A 248 14.77 23.15 -0.28
N ARG A 249 14.88 24.14 0.61
CA ARG A 249 15.89 25.20 0.57
C ARG A 249 16.62 25.27 1.89
N SER A 250 17.71 24.51 2.01
CA SER A 250 18.42 24.34 3.29
C SER A 250 17.46 23.91 4.39
N SER A 251 16.55 22.98 4.08
CA SER A 251 15.56 22.45 5.00
C SER A 251 16.23 21.60 6.08
N GLU A 252 15.93 21.89 7.33
CA GLU A 252 16.51 21.19 8.48
C GLU A 252 15.98 19.76 8.58
N ALA A 253 16.89 18.80 8.72
CA ALA A 253 16.55 17.38 8.80
C ALA A 253 17.54 16.63 9.70
N TRP A 254 17.18 15.43 10.12
CA TRP A 254 18.03 14.52 10.87
C TRP A 254 18.24 13.21 10.12
N LEU A 255 19.47 12.71 10.11
CA LEU A 255 19.79 11.43 9.50
C LEU A 255 19.10 10.29 10.27
N LEU A 256 18.42 9.40 9.56
CA LEU A 256 17.91 8.13 10.07
C LEU A 256 18.92 7.02 9.75
N GLY A 257 19.33 6.29 10.79
CA GLY A 257 20.33 5.22 10.65
C GLY A 257 21.72 5.76 10.32
N SER A 258 22.34 5.24 9.25
CA SER A 258 23.68 5.62 8.81
C SER A 258 23.71 5.93 7.31
N GLN A 259 24.66 6.76 6.87
CA GLN A 259 24.76 7.21 5.48
C GLN A 259 25.01 6.06 4.49
N ASP A 260 25.77 5.05 4.89
CA ASP A 260 26.15 3.89 4.07
C ASP A 260 25.02 2.85 3.88
N ARG A 261 23.92 2.98 4.63
CA ARG A 261 22.79 2.04 4.61
C ARG A 261 21.48 2.64 4.13
N GLY A 262 21.49 3.89 3.68
CA GLY A 262 20.26 4.62 3.37
C GLY A 262 19.36 3.93 2.33
N VAL A 263 19.94 3.30 1.30
CA VAL A 263 19.14 2.56 0.31
C VAL A 263 18.34 1.41 0.95
N HIS A 264 18.91 0.73 1.93
CA HIS A 264 18.22 -0.35 2.64
C HIS A 264 17.02 0.19 3.42
N LEU A 265 17.19 1.33 4.09
CA LEU A 265 16.11 1.98 4.85
C LEU A 265 15.00 2.50 3.93
N ILE A 266 15.35 3.07 2.78
CA ILE A 266 14.39 3.48 1.75
C ILE A 266 13.57 2.27 1.29
N LEU A 267 14.23 1.14 1.00
CA LEU A 267 13.55 -0.08 0.58
C LEU A 267 12.67 -0.69 1.68
N GLU A 268 13.02 -0.55 2.97
CA GLU A 268 12.16 -0.99 4.07
C GLU A 268 10.83 -0.20 4.08
N VAL A 269 10.90 1.13 3.93
CA VAL A 269 9.73 2.00 3.84
C VAL A 269 8.85 1.58 2.65
N LEU A 270 9.45 1.39 1.46
CA LEU A 270 8.72 1.00 0.25
C LEU A 270 8.12 -0.42 0.36
N ASN A 271 8.81 -1.37 0.98
CA ASN A 271 8.32 -2.75 1.10
C ASN A 271 7.13 -2.85 2.08
N LEU A 272 7.08 -2.04 3.13
CA LEU A 272 5.91 -1.92 3.99
C LEU A 272 4.69 -1.44 3.17
N SER A 273 4.88 -0.37 2.40
CA SER A 273 3.82 0.16 1.53
C SER A 273 3.40 -0.84 0.44
N ARG A 274 4.31 -1.64 -0.10
CA ARG A 274 4.01 -2.69 -1.09
C ARG A 274 3.09 -3.77 -0.52
N ALA A 275 3.38 -4.24 0.69
CA ALA A 275 2.56 -5.25 1.37
C ALA A 275 1.14 -4.73 1.67
N THR A 276 1.02 -3.50 2.17
CA THR A 276 -0.28 -2.87 2.43
C THR A 276 -1.04 -2.54 1.13
N ASN A 277 -0.34 -2.15 0.07
CA ASN A 277 -0.93 -1.94 -1.26
C ASN A 277 -1.58 -3.24 -1.80
N ALA A 278 -0.92 -4.39 -1.62
CA ALA A 278 -1.47 -5.67 -2.06
C ALA A 278 -2.83 -5.97 -1.42
N LEU A 279 -2.98 -5.72 -0.13
CA LEU A 279 -4.28 -5.84 0.56
C LEU A 279 -5.29 -4.78 0.10
N GLY A 280 -4.86 -3.53 -0.02
CA GLY A 280 -5.71 -2.44 -0.48
C GLY A 280 -6.27 -2.68 -1.89
N SER A 281 -5.48 -3.30 -2.78
CA SER A 281 -5.94 -3.72 -4.11
C SER A 281 -7.14 -4.67 -4.02
N MET A 282 -7.09 -5.63 -3.10
CA MET A 282 -8.18 -6.58 -2.91
C MET A 282 -9.39 -5.96 -2.21
N ALA A 283 -9.20 -4.96 -1.35
CA ALA A 283 -10.30 -4.22 -0.75
C ALA A 283 -11.12 -3.45 -1.82
N ILE A 284 -10.46 -2.78 -2.77
CA ILE A 284 -11.14 -2.12 -3.90
C ILE A 284 -11.82 -3.16 -4.80
N ALA A 285 -11.17 -4.28 -5.08
CA ALA A 285 -11.76 -5.36 -5.86
C ALA A 285 -13.01 -5.93 -5.18
N GLN A 286 -12.98 -6.15 -3.87
CA GLN A 286 -14.13 -6.56 -3.09
C GLN A 286 -15.26 -5.53 -3.17
N ARG A 287 -14.95 -4.24 -3.00
CA ARG A 287 -15.95 -3.17 -3.10
C ARG A 287 -16.62 -3.15 -4.48
N ALA A 288 -15.84 -3.20 -5.55
CA ALA A 288 -16.35 -3.23 -6.91
C ALA A 288 -17.26 -4.45 -7.17
N LEU A 289 -16.91 -5.62 -6.63
CA LEU A 289 -17.74 -6.82 -6.72
C LEU A 289 -19.03 -6.70 -5.91
N ALA A 290 -18.99 -6.14 -4.70
CA ALA A 290 -20.15 -5.91 -3.85
C ALA A 290 -21.20 -5.02 -4.56
N GLU A 291 -20.77 -3.85 -5.05
CA GLU A 291 -21.61 -2.92 -5.81
C GLU A 291 -22.24 -3.58 -7.04
N SER A 292 -21.44 -4.34 -7.78
CA SER A 292 -21.92 -5.03 -8.97
C SER A 292 -22.90 -6.14 -8.67
N ALA A 293 -22.69 -6.88 -7.58
CA ALA A 293 -23.58 -7.95 -7.16
C ALA A 293 -24.93 -7.38 -6.70
N ASP A 294 -24.92 -6.28 -5.96
CA ASP A 294 -26.14 -5.58 -5.53
C ASP A 294 -26.93 -5.04 -6.73
N PHE A 295 -26.25 -4.39 -7.65
CA PHE A 295 -26.88 -3.90 -8.88
C PHE A 295 -27.46 -5.06 -9.71
N ALA A 296 -26.69 -6.11 -9.94
CA ALA A 296 -27.09 -7.25 -10.76
C ALA A 296 -28.25 -8.07 -10.13
N ALA A 297 -28.33 -8.12 -8.80
CA ALA A 297 -29.42 -8.77 -8.09
C ALA A 297 -30.76 -8.02 -8.22
N GLN A 298 -30.72 -6.69 -8.35
CA GLN A 298 -31.91 -5.84 -8.46
C GLN A 298 -32.32 -5.57 -9.91
N ARG A 299 -31.36 -5.51 -10.83
CA ARG A 299 -31.61 -5.17 -12.23
C ARG A 299 -32.26 -6.33 -12.97
N ILE A 300 -33.49 -6.15 -13.45
CA ILE A 300 -34.17 -7.12 -14.29
C ILE A 300 -33.80 -6.86 -15.76
N ALA A 301 -33.31 -7.88 -16.46
CA ALA A 301 -33.09 -7.89 -17.90
C ALA A 301 -33.41 -9.28 -18.46
N PHE A 302 -34.02 -9.33 -19.66
CA PHE A 302 -34.43 -10.59 -20.27
C PHE A 302 -35.27 -11.49 -19.35
N GLY A 303 -36.16 -10.87 -18.57
CA GLY A 303 -37.17 -11.56 -17.74
C GLY A 303 -36.72 -12.04 -16.36
N LYS A 304 -35.45 -11.78 -15.93
CA LYS A 304 -34.97 -12.15 -14.60
C LYS A 304 -33.81 -11.23 -14.13
N PRO A 305 -33.46 -11.28 -12.85
CA PRO A 305 -32.26 -10.56 -12.36
C PRO A 305 -31.01 -10.86 -13.19
N VAL A 306 -30.20 -9.82 -13.45
CA VAL A 306 -28.96 -9.96 -14.23
C VAL A 306 -28.03 -11.00 -13.58
N PHE A 307 -27.98 -11.03 -12.25
CA PHE A 307 -27.19 -12.00 -11.48
C PHE A 307 -27.58 -13.47 -11.74
N GLU A 308 -28.82 -13.75 -12.14
CA GLU A 308 -29.31 -15.13 -12.39
C GLU A 308 -28.96 -15.66 -13.79
N HIS A 309 -28.39 -14.84 -14.69
CA HIS A 309 -27.95 -15.30 -15.98
C HIS A 309 -26.69 -16.17 -15.84
N PRO A 310 -26.64 -17.36 -16.49
CA PRO A 310 -25.55 -18.33 -16.26
C PRO A 310 -24.15 -17.78 -16.53
N LEU A 311 -23.98 -16.98 -17.61
CA LEU A 311 -22.71 -16.35 -17.92
C LEU A 311 -22.29 -15.34 -16.84
N MET A 312 -23.23 -14.49 -16.40
CA MET A 312 -22.98 -13.51 -15.35
C MET A 312 -22.57 -14.19 -14.05
N ARG A 313 -23.30 -15.23 -13.64
CA ARG A 313 -23.00 -15.99 -12.41
C ARG A 313 -21.62 -16.61 -12.46
N LYS A 314 -21.27 -17.28 -13.58
CA LYS A 314 -19.91 -17.81 -13.78
C LYS A 314 -18.83 -16.72 -13.66
N GLN A 315 -19.08 -15.55 -14.25
CA GLN A 315 -18.13 -14.45 -14.19
C GLN A 315 -17.97 -13.87 -12.78
N PHE A 316 -19.01 -13.83 -11.97
CA PHE A 316 -18.91 -13.48 -10.55
C PHE A 316 -18.08 -14.52 -9.78
N ASP A 317 -18.38 -15.82 -9.96
CA ASP A 317 -17.69 -16.91 -9.27
C ASP A 317 -16.18 -16.86 -9.55
N GLU A 318 -15.76 -16.69 -10.81
CA GLU A 318 -14.36 -16.58 -11.22
C GLU A 318 -13.65 -15.38 -10.57
N ARG A 319 -14.33 -14.24 -10.43
CA ARG A 319 -13.75 -13.02 -9.84
C ARG A 319 -13.72 -13.07 -8.32
N ILE A 320 -14.70 -13.70 -7.71
CA ILE A 320 -14.70 -13.98 -6.27
C ILE A 320 -13.55 -14.93 -5.91
N GLU A 321 -13.33 -15.97 -6.72
CA GLU A 321 -12.18 -16.85 -6.53
C GLU A 321 -10.85 -16.08 -6.65
N THR A 322 -10.73 -15.23 -7.66
CA THR A 322 -9.55 -14.37 -7.86
C THR A 322 -9.34 -13.39 -6.70
N LEU A 323 -10.43 -12.80 -6.16
CA LEU A 323 -10.39 -11.96 -4.97
C LEU A 323 -9.84 -12.71 -3.75
N GLN A 324 -10.31 -13.92 -3.52
CA GLN A 324 -9.86 -14.76 -2.41
C GLN A 324 -8.39 -15.16 -2.54
N ASP A 325 -7.96 -15.57 -3.73
CA ASP A 325 -6.56 -15.88 -4.04
C ASP A 325 -5.66 -14.66 -3.80
N GLY A 326 -6.06 -13.49 -4.34
CA GLY A 326 -5.32 -12.25 -4.19
C GLY A 326 -5.24 -11.77 -2.74
N PHE A 327 -6.34 -11.89 -1.99
CA PHE A 327 -6.33 -11.59 -0.57
C PHE A 327 -5.38 -12.50 0.22
N ALA A 328 -5.41 -13.81 -0.03
CA ALA A 328 -4.54 -14.77 0.64
C ALA A 328 -3.06 -14.45 0.40
N LEU A 329 -2.67 -14.11 -0.85
CA LEU A 329 -1.30 -13.70 -1.17
C LEU A 329 -0.93 -12.35 -0.51
N GLY A 330 -1.84 -11.38 -0.53
CA GLY A 330 -1.65 -10.09 0.15
C GLY A 330 -1.47 -10.27 1.65
N TRP A 331 -2.28 -11.11 2.28
CA TRP A 331 -2.17 -11.42 3.70
C TRP A 331 -0.89 -12.17 4.05
N GLU A 332 -0.48 -13.15 3.21
CA GLU A 332 0.82 -13.81 3.37
C GLU A 332 1.97 -12.80 3.38
N SER A 333 1.90 -11.75 2.54
CA SER A 333 2.92 -10.70 2.55
C SER A 333 2.95 -9.93 3.87
N ILE A 334 1.80 -9.65 4.49
CA ILE A 334 1.71 -9.03 5.82
C ILE A 334 2.28 -9.95 6.91
N LEU A 335 1.95 -11.25 6.87
CA LEU A 335 2.47 -12.21 7.83
C LEU A 335 4.00 -12.30 7.75
N ARG A 336 4.57 -12.36 6.54
CA ARG A 336 6.04 -12.38 6.35
C ARG A 336 6.68 -11.06 6.78
N LEU A 337 6.05 -9.92 6.48
CA LEU A 337 6.50 -8.63 7.00
C LEU A 337 6.49 -8.60 8.53
N ASN A 338 5.44 -9.10 9.14
CA ASN A 338 5.27 -9.11 10.60
C ASN A 338 6.37 -9.89 11.33
N GLU A 339 6.94 -10.90 10.69
CA GLU A 339 8.09 -11.66 11.23
C GLU A 339 9.41 -10.87 11.20
N VAL A 340 9.53 -9.89 10.30
CA VAL A 340 10.81 -9.26 9.96
C VAL A 340 10.83 -7.74 10.08
N TRP A 341 9.70 -7.07 10.32
CA TRP A 341 9.61 -5.61 10.28
C TRP A 341 10.53 -4.87 11.25
N ARG A 342 11.08 -5.59 12.26
CA ARG A 342 12.06 -5.05 13.21
C ARG A 342 13.52 -5.42 12.90
N GLN A 343 13.75 -6.21 11.86
CA GLN A 343 15.13 -6.56 11.48
C GLN A 343 15.86 -5.33 10.93
N LYS A 344 17.15 -5.27 11.20
CA LYS A 344 18.09 -4.28 10.66
C LYS A 344 19.09 -4.98 9.75
N PRO A 345 19.70 -4.27 8.77
CA PRO A 345 20.78 -4.86 7.97
C PRO A 345 21.96 -5.35 8.85
N PRO A 346 22.58 -6.50 8.52
CA PRO A 346 22.31 -7.40 7.39
C PRO A 346 21.04 -8.22 7.61
N TYR A 347 20.27 -8.41 6.53
CA TYR A 347 18.99 -9.10 6.61
C TYR A 347 19.12 -10.61 6.55
N SER A 348 18.18 -11.32 7.23
CA SER A 348 18.05 -12.77 7.20
C SER A 348 17.35 -13.27 5.92
N ASP A 349 17.42 -14.59 5.71
CA ASP A 349 16.68 -15.27 4.65
C ASP A 349 15.15 -15.03 4.76
N ARG A 350 14.60 -14.94 5.99
CA ARG A 350 13.19 -14.59 6.19
C ARG A 350 12.85 -13.22 5.62
N TYR A 351 13.74 -12.25 5.72
CA TYR A 351 13.54 -10.94 5.11
C TYR A 351 13.59 -11.02 3.58
N HIS A 352 14.43 -11.88 3.01
CA HIS A 352 14.50 -12.09 1.56
C HIS A 352 13.26 -12.82 1.04
N LEU A 353 12.73 -13.80 1.79
CA LEU A 353 11.43 -14.43 1.51
C LEU A 353 10.30 -13.39 1.54
N PHE A 354 10.24 -12.57 2.60
CA PHE A 354 9.27 -11.47 2.67
C PHE A 354 9.33 -10.59 1.42
N ARG A 355 10.53 -10.15 1.00
CA ARG A 355 10.68 -9.31 -0.20
C ARG A 355 10.08 -9.95 -1.43
N LEU A 356 10.38 -11.23 -1.68
CA LEU A 356 9.82 -11.94 -2.84
C LEU A 356 8.29 -12.00 -2.77
N VAL A 357 7.74 -12.40 -1.62
CA VAL A 357 6.28 -12.48 -1.44
C VAL A 357 5.62 -11.11 -1.59
N ALA A 358 6.22 -10.04 -1.08
CA ALA A 358 5.70 -8.68 -1.24
C ALA A 358 5.69 -8.22 -2.71
N HIS A 359 6.72 -8.56 -3.49
CA HIS A 359 6.76 -8.27 -4.92
C HIS A 359 5.69 -9.05 -5.70
N LEU A 360 5.55 -10.37 -5.45
CA LEU A 360 4.52 -11.21 -6.05
C LEU A 360 3.11 -10.68 -5.71
N ALA A 361 2.87 -10.40 -4.45
CA ALA A 361 1.59 -9.89 -3.95
C ALA A 361 1.24 -8.56 -4.60
N LYS A 362 2.13 -7.55 -4.50
CA LYS A 362 1.89 -6.21 -5.06
C LYS A 362 1.69 -6.28 -6.58
N TYR A 363 2.50 -7.05 -7.29
CA TYR A 363 2.36 -7.20 -8.73
C TYR A 363 0.97 -7.72 -9.11
N TRP A 364 0.62 -8.91 -8.63
CA TRP A 364 -0.57 -9.60 -9.10
C TRP A 364 -1.86 -8.96 -8.61
N THR A 365 -1.95 -8.60 -7.34
CA THR A 365 -3.19 -7.99 -6.79
C THR A 365 -3.50 -6.64 -7.41
N SER A 366 -2.47 -5.81 -7.65
CA SER A 366 -2.69 -4.52 -8.30
C SER A 366 -2.97 -4.62 -9.81
N ASP A 367 -2.55 -5.70 -10.47
CA ASP A 367 -2.94 -5.98 -11.86
C ASP A 367 -4.40 -6.47 -11.95
N VAL A 368 -4.85 -7.27 -10.98
CA VAL A 368 -6.19 -7.86 -10.94
C VAL A 368 -7.26 -6.84 -10.54
N ALA A 369 -6.99 -5.96 -9.57
CA ALA A 369 -7.99 -5.03 -9.05
C ALA A 369 -8.63 -4.14 -10.13
N PRO A 370 -7.89 -3.47 -11.03
CA PRO A 370 -8.49 -2.68 -12.10
C PRO A 370 -9.25 -3.53 -13.13
N GLN A 371 -8.88 -4.79 -13.35
CA GLN A 371 -9.62 -5.70 -14.24
C GLN A 371 -10.99 -6.02 -13.65
N ILE A 372 -11.07 -6.29 -12.34
CA ILE A 372 -12.34 -6.50 -11.63
C ILE A 372 -13.17 -5.22 -11.63
N ALA A 373 -12.58 -4.07 -11.30
CA ALA A 373 -13.30 -2.79 -11.24
C ALA A 373 -13.81 -2.34 -12.64
N ARG A 374 -13.04 -2.55 -13.71
CA ARG A 374 -13.50 -2.32 -15.09
C ARG A 374 -14.68 -3.22 -15.43
N TRP A 375 -14.62 -4.50 -15.08
CA TRP A 375 -15.74 -5.42 -15.30
C TRP A 375 -16.98 -5.02 -14.47
N ALA A 376 -16.80 -4.49 -13.28
CA ALA A 376 -17.87 -3.95 -12.47
C ALA A 376 -18.63 -2.82 -13.20
N MET A 377 -17.94 -1.94 -13.90
CA MET A 377 -18.57 -0.93 -14.77
C MET A 377 -19.37 -1.58 -15.90
N GLU A 378 -18.84 -2.65 -16.52
CA GLU A 378 -19.57 -3.40 -17.58
C GLU A 378 -20.87 -4.03 -17.05
N VAL A 379 -20.89 -4.54 -15.83
CA VAL A 379 -22.10 -5.08 -15.18
C VAL A 379 -23.18 -4.01 -15.06
N HIS A 380 -22.82 -2.77 -14.76
CA HIS A 380 -23.74 -1.64 -14.68
C HIS A 380 -24.18 -1.12 -16.07
N GLY A 381 -23.55 -1.55 -17.14
CA GLY A 381 -23.80 -1.04 -18.49
C GLY A 381 -23.54 0.46 -18.59
N ALA A 382 -24.40 1.22 -19.28
CA ALA A 382 -24.24 2.66 -19.44
C ALA A 382 -24.24 3.43 -18.09
N LEU A 383 -24.88 2.91 -17.05
CA LEU A 383 -24.89 3.52 -15.73
C LEU A 383 -23.49 3.48 -15.06
N GLY A 384 -22.66 2.52 -15.42
CA GLY A 384 -21.32 2.36 -14.85
C GLY A 384 -20.32 3.49 -15.20
N VAL A 385 -20.68 4.41 -16.12
CA VAL A 385 -19.85 5.59 -16.43
C VAL A 385 -20.35 6.87 -15.76
N LEU A 386 -21.45 6.77 -15.00
CA LEU A 386 -22.05 7.90 -14.29
C LEU A 386 -21.50 7.98 -12.87
N ALA A 387 -21.13 9.17 -12.44
CA ALA A 387 -20.60 9.40 -11.09
C ALA A 387 -21.58 9.11 -9.95
N GLU A 388 -22.86 8.95 -10.23
CA GLU A 388 -23.89 8.49 -9.29
C GLU A 388 -23.74 7.01 -8.91
N PHE A 389 -23.01 6.24 -9.75
CA PHE A 389 -22.68 4.84 -9.51
C PHE A 389 -21.18 4.74 -9.22
N PRO A 390 -20.77 4.42 -7.98
CA PRO A 390 -19.36 4.57 -7.55
C PRO A 390 -18.38 3.60 -8.22
N VAL A 391 -18.84 2.68 -9.06
CA VAL A 391 -17.96 1.73 -9.77
C VAL A 391 -16.93 2.41 -10.67
N GLU A 392 -17.21 3.60 -11.22
CA GLU A 392 -16.24 4.39 -11.98
C GLU A 392 -15.09 4.86 -11.07
N ARG A 393 -15.40 5.25 -9.82
CA ARG A 393 -14.43 5.64 -8.82
C ARG A 393 -13.53 4.45 -8.45
N TRP A 394 -14.11 3.29 -8.21
CA TRP A 394 -13.32 2.10 -7.87
C TRP A 394 -12.35 1.71 -8.98
N PHE A 395 -12.73 1.91 -10.24
CA PHE A 395 -11.82 1.72 -11.37
C PHE A 395 -10.68 2.73 -11.38
N ARG A 396 -10.96 4.03 -11.19
CA ARG A 396 -9.92 5.08 -11.10
C ARG A 396 -8.95 4.80 -9.96
N GLU A 397 -9.46 4.46 -8.80
CA GLU A 397 -8.66 4.16 -7.61
C GLU A 397 -7.82 2.89 -7.80
N ALA A 398 -8.36 1.84 -8.39
CA ALA A 398 -7.62 0.62 -8.68
C ALA A 398 -6.44 0.86 -9.65
N MET A 399 -6.60 1.74 -10.63
CA MET A 399 -5.54 2.07 -11.59
C MET A 399 -4.28 2.65 -10.91
N VAL A 400 -4.42 3.48 -9.90
CA VAL A 400 -3.28 4.08 -9.19
C VAL A 400 -2.46 3.03 -8.45
N LEU A 401 -3.10 1.96 -7.96
CA LEU A 401 -2.42 0.87 -7.26
C LEU A 401 -1.41 0.13 -8.16
N THR A 402 -1.58 0.15 -9.48
CA THR A 402 -0.61 -0.45 -10.41
C THR A 402 0.68 0.36 -10.53
N ILE A 403 0.64 1.66 -10.19
CA ILE A 403 1.68 2.65 -10.49
C ILE A 403 2.55 2.95 -9.27
N TRP A 404 1.94 3.34 -8.16
CA TRP A 404 2.68 3.78 -6.98
C TRP A 404 3.43 2.62 -6.30
N GLU A 405 4.39 2.93 -5.42
CA GLU A 405 5.28 1.94 -4.75
C GLU A 405 6.12 1.08 -5.74
N GLY A 406 6.24 1.56 -6.98
CA GLY A 406 6.84 0.88 -8.11
C GLY A 406 5.80 0.18 -8.98
N THR A 407 5.89 0.42 -10.29
CA THR A 407 5.01 -0.18 -11.30
C THR A 407 5.07 -1.70 -11.30
N CYS A 408 4.12 -2.36 -11.95
CA CYS A 408 4.14 -3.81 -12.16
C CYS A 408 5.48 -4.29 -12.75
N HIS A 409 6.03 -3.59 -13.74
CA HIS A 409 7.36 -3.88 -14.29
C HIS A 409 8.46 -3.86 -13.21
N ARG A 410 8.41 -2.85 -12.31
CA ARG A 410 9.43 -2.75 -11.24
C ARG A 410 9.29 -3.90 -10.24
N GLN A 411 8.05 -4.34 -9.92
CA GLN A 411 7.85 -5.47 -9.03
C GLN A 411 8.42 -6.77 -9.63
N ILE A 412 8.19 -7.00 -10.91
CA ILE A 412 8.72 -8.17 -11.62
C ILE A 412 10.26 -8.17 -11.57
N LEU A 413 10.89 -7.08 -11.96
CA LEU A 413 12.37 -6.99 -12.01
C LEU A 413 13.02 -7.03 -10.63
N ASP A 414 12.44 -6.36 -9.62
CA ASP A 414 12.92 -6.45 -8.23
C ASP A 414 12.75 -7.87 -7.68
N GLY A 415 11.64 -8.53 -8.01
CA GLY A 415 11.38 -9.93 -7.64
C GLY A 415 12.39 -10.89 -8.27
N LEU A 416 12.69 -10.73 -9.57
CA LEU A 416 13.76 -11.48 -10.23
C LEU A 416 15.10 -11.29 -9.54
N GLU A 417 15.48 -10.04 -9.25
CA GLU A 417 16.74 -9.74 -8.57
C GLU A 417 16.84 -10.43 -7.20
N VAL A 418 15.73 -10.47 -6.44
CA VAL A 418 15.71 -11.18 -5.15
C VAL A 418 15.85 -12.68 -5.33
N MET A 419 15.23 -13.27 -6.36
CA MET A 419 15.40 -14.70 -6.67
C MET A 419 16.84 -15.01 -7.07
N GLU A 420 17.43 -14.23 -7.98
CA GLU A 420 18.80 -14.45 -8.50
C GLU A 420 19.87 -14.26 -7.42
N ARG A 421 19.81 -13.13 -6.71
CA ARG A 421 20.90 -12.74 -5.79
C ARG A 421 20.78 -13.35 -4.41
N LYS A 422 19.57 -13.76 -4.01
CA LYS A 422 19.29 -14.25 -2.66
C LYS A 422 18.70 -15.66 -2.60
N GLY A 423 18.43 -16.27 -3.76
CA GLY A 423 17.80 -17.59 -3.80
C GLY A 423 16.41 -17.62 -3.17
N ALA A 424 15.70 -16.49 -3.10
CA ALA A 424 14.46 -16.38 -2.35
C ALA A 424 13.35 -17.31 -2.86
N HIS A 425 13.41 -17.74 -4.13
CA HIS A 425 12.49 -18.75 -4.68
C HIS A 425 12.65 -20.13 -4.00
N HIS A 426 13.86 -20.52 -3.61
CA HIS A 426 14.07 -21.75 -2.85
C HIS A 426 13.39 -21.66 -1.48
N LEU A 427 13.50 -20.52 -0.80
CA LEU A 427 12.83 -20.26 0.48
C LEU A 427 11.30 -20.29 0.32
N LEU A 428 10.78 -19.75 -0.78
CA LEU A 428 9.35 -19.78 -1.07
C LEU A 428 8.88 -21.23 -1.30
N PHE A 429 9.55 -22.01 -2.12
CA PHE A 429 9.18 -23.40 -2.38
C PHE A 429 9.27 -24.27 -1.12
N GLU A 430 10.26 -24.01 -0.26
CA GLU A 430 10.34 -24.68 1.04
C GLU A 430 9.15 -24.32 1.94
N ARG A 431 8.75 -23.03 1.97
CA ARG A 431 7.56 -22.56 2.70
C ARG A 431 6.26 -23.19 2.21
N LEU A 432 6.15 -23.45 0.91
CA LEU A 432 4.92 -23.99 0.30
C LEU A 432 4.87 -25.53 0.29
N ARG A 433 5.96 -26.20 0.64
CA ARG A 433 6.13 -27.67 0.50
C ARG A 433 5.00 -28.50 1.08
N ASP A 434 4.59 -28.17 2.31
CA ASP A 434 3.61 -28.95 3.04
C ASP A 434 2.15 -28.61 2.65
N ALA A 435 1.96 -27.55 1.86
CA ALA A 435 0.64 -27.05 1.46
C ALA A 435 0.33 -27.25 -0.02
N ALA A 436 1.35 -27.38 -0.87
CA ALA A 436 1.19 -27.53 -2.30
C ALA A 436 1.11 -29.03 -2.70
N ASP A 437 0.44 -29.30 -3.81
CA ASP A 437 0.59 -30.59 -4.48
C ASP A 437 2.06 -30.81 -4.88
N PRO A 438 2.68 -31.95 -4.55
CA PRO A 438 4.11 -32.19 -4.81
C PRO A 438 4.49 -32.13 -6.30
N ILE A 439 3.58 -32.53 -7.20
CA ILE A 439 3.82 -32.52 -8.66
C ILE A 439 3.80 -31.07 -9.15
N ASP A 440 2.78 -30.31 -8.77
CA ASP A 440 2.64 -28.91 -9.16
C ASP A 440 3.79 -28.06 -8.60
N LEU A 441 4.21 -28.32 -7.35
CA LEU A 441 5.35 -27.67 -6.74
C LEU A 441 6.66 -27.93 -7.49
N ALA A 442 6.90 -29.20 -7.83
CA ALA A 442 8.10 -29.60 -8.57
C ALA A 442 8.12 -28.97 -9.97
N GLU A 443 6.98 -28.95 -10.66
CA GLU A 443 6.86 -28.32 -11.99
C GLU A 443 7.07 -26.80 -11.90
N MET A 444 6.46 -26.11 -10.94
CA MET A 444 6.66 -24.67 -10.77
C MET A 444 8.13 -24.36 -10.45
N ARG A 445 8.77 -25.13 -9.58
CA ARG A 445 10.19 -25.01 -9.27
C ARG A 445 11.03 -25.13 -10.54
N ARG A 446 10.82 -26.20 -11.32
CA ARG A 446 11.52 -26.44 -12.58
C ARG A 446 11.36 -25.25 -13.55
N ARG A 447 10.15 -24.73 -13.71
CA ARG A 447 9.87 -23.56 -14.57
C ARG A 447 10.65 -22.33 -14.12
N VAL A 448 10.64 -22.00 -12.83
CA VAL A 448 11.37 -20.87 -12.28
C VAL A 448 12.88 -21.04 -12.47
N GLU A 449 13.44 -22.19 -12.12
CA GLU A 449 14.87 -22.47 -12.25
C GLU A 449 15.33 -22.44 -13.73
N THR A 450 14.54 -23.01 -14.65
CA THR A 450 14.80 -22.94 -16.09
C THR A 450 14.81 -21.49 -16.58
N HIS A 451 13.84 -20.68 -16.13
CA HIS A 451 13.77 -19.27 -16.52
C HIS A 451 14.97 -18.46 -15.97
N LEU A 452 15.35 -18.68 -14.72
CA LEU A 452 16.50 -18.00 -14.11
C LEU A 452 17.84 -18.39 -14.77
N ALA A 453 17.94 -19.55 -15.39
CA ALA A 453 19.12 -19.97 -16.13
C ALA A 453 19.26 -19.30 -17.52
N LEU A 454 18.24 -18.60 -18.02
CA LEU A 454 18.29 -17.90 -19.30
C LEU A 454 19.30 -16.73 -19.27
N PRO A 455 19.88 -16.35 -20.42
CA PRO A 455 20.64 -15.11 -20.56
C PRO A 455 19.82 -13.89 -20.10
N GLN A 456 20.46 -12.90 -19.51
CA GLN A 456 19.77 -11.75 -18.88
C GLN A 456 18.68 -11.13 -19.76
N THR A 457 18.97 -10.83 -21.04
CA THR A 457 17.97 -10.22 -21.94
C THR A 457 16.74 -11.08 -22.14
N GLN A 458 16.91 -12.40 -22.29
CA GLN A 458 15.78 -13.33 -22.46
C GLN A 458 15.01 -13.53 -21.15
N ARG A 459 15.72 -13.56 -20.02
CA ARG A 459 15.15 -13.67 -18.69
C ARG A 459 14.30 -12.46 -18.35
N GLU A 460 14.79 -11.24 -18.61
CA GLU A 460 14.01 -10.01 -18.38
C GLU A 460 12.81 -9.92 -19.34
N ALA A 461 12.97 -10.26 -20.63
CA ALA A 461 11.90 -10.21 -21.61
C ALA A 461 10.74 -11.19 -21.31
N GLY A 462 11.05 -12.40 -20.79
CA GLY A 462 10.06 -13.42 -20.43
C GLY A 462 9.60 -13.36 -18.97
N ALA A 463 10.06 -12.37 -18.20
CA ALA A 463 9.87 -12.32 -16.75
C ALA A 463 8.41 -12.27 -16.32
N GLU A 464 7.55 -11.57 -17.05
CA GLU A 464 6.16 -11.38 -16.67
C GLU A 464 5.40 -12.72 -16.61
N GLU A 465 5.58 -13.58 -17.59
CA GLU A 465 4.87 -14.86 -17.64
C GLU A 465 5.19 -15.74 -16.42
N ILE A 466 6.49 -15.92 -16.12
CA ILE A 466 6.91 -16.75 -15.00
C ILE A 466 6.54 -16.13 -13.66
N PHE A 467 6.62 -14.79 -13.53
CA PHE A 467 6.30 -14.10 -12.30
C PHE A 467 4.81 -14.15 -12.00
N ARG A 468 3.96 -13.99 -13.03
CA ARG A 468 2.50 -14.17 -12.94
C ARG A 468 2.14 -15.60 -12.53
N ALA A 469 2.74 -16.60 -13.17
CA ALA A 469 2.49 -18.00 -12.84
C ALA A 469 2.87 -18.31 -11.39
N LEU A 470 4.04 -17.82 -10.93
CA LEU A 470 4.49 -18.00 -9.55
C LEU A 470 3.58 -17.30 -8.55
N ALA A 471 3.10 -16.08 -8.86
CA ALA A 471 2.17 -15.35 -8.01
C ALA A 471 0.84 -16.09 -7.84
N ILE A 472 0.23 -16.56 -8.94
CA ILE A 472 -1.02 -17.33 -8.91
C ILE A 472 -0.83 -18.66 -8.17
N PHE A 473 0.25 -19.38 -8.44
CA PHE A 473 0.56 -20.62 -7.75
C PHE A 473 0.68 -20.40 -6.24
N THR A 474 1.44 -19.38 -5.83
CA THR A 474 1.61 -19.03 -4.41
C THR A 474 0.26 -18.66 -3.78
N ALA A 475 -0.53 -17.81 -4.43
CA ALA A 475 -1.83 -17.35 -3.96
C ALA A 475 -2.79 -18.51 -3.66
N ARG A 476 -2.95 -19.42 -4.62
CA ARG A 476 -3.80 -20.62 -4.48
C ARG A 476 -3.32 -21.55 -3.38
N THR A 477 -2.01 -21.80 -3.33
CA THR A 477 -1.43 -22.67 -2.31
C THR A 477 -1.65 -22.14 -0.91
N VAL A 478 -1.40 -20.83 -0.66
CA VAL A 478 -1.59 -20.26 0.68
C VAL A 478 -3.06 -20.16 1.06
N ARG A 479 -3.97 -19.91 0.10
CA ARG A 479 -5.41 -19.96 0.36
C ARG A 479 -5.87 -21.34 0.77
N HIS A 480 -5.54 -22.38 0.00
CA HIS A 480 -5.94 -23.76 0.34
C HIS A 480 -5.36 -24.22 1.67
N ALA A 481 -4.13 -23.82 2.02
CA ALA A 481 -3.56 -24.10 3.33
C ALA A 481 -4.37 -23.47 4.47
N ALA A 482 -4.80 -22.22 4.31
CA ALA A 482 -5.63 -21.53 5.31
C ALA A 482 -7.01 -22.18 5.46
N GLU A 483 -7.66 -22.56 4.36
CA GLU A 483 -8.94 -23.28 4.37
C GLU A 483 -8.85 -24.64 5.07
N ALA A 484 -7.77 -25.39 4.86
CA ALA A 484 -7.55 -26.70 5.49
C ALA A 484 -7.41 -26.59 7.03
N ILE A 485 -6.76 -25.53 7.51
CA ILE A 485 -6.62 -25.25 8.95
C ILE A 485 -7.96 -24.84 9.56
N SER A 486 -8.73 -24.00 8.87
CA SER A 486 -10.00 -23.47 9.38
C SER A 486 -11.15 -24.51 9.37
N GLN A 487 -11.07 -25.54 8.53
CA GLN A 487 -12.14 -26.56 8.35
C GLN A 487 -11.56 -27.98 8.25
N PRO A 488 -11.05 -28.57 9.34
CA PRO A 488 -10.36 -29.87 9.32
C PRO A 488 -11.21 -31.08 8.84
N GLY A 489 -12.49 -30.88 8.49
CA GLY A 489 -13.40 -31.97 8.04
C GLY A 489 -13.80 -31.92 6.55
N ARG A 490 -13.42 -30.91 5.78
CA ARG A 490 -13.83 -30.76 4.35
C ARG A 490 -12.84 -31.36 3.33
N SER A 491 -11.60 -31.61 3.69
CA SER A 491 -10.57 -32.14 2.78
C SER A 491 -10.82 -33.59 2.30
N ALA A 492 -11.66 -34.36 3.00
CA ALA A 492 -11.95 -35.77 2.68
C ALA A 492 -13.00 -35.97 1.55
N ARG A 493 -13.56 -34.92 0.95
CA ARG A 493 -14.61 -35.02 -0.09
C ARG A 493 -14.17 -34.57 -1.49
N ARG A 494 -12.90 -34.25 -1.70
CA ARG A 494 -12.35 -33.85 -3.01
C ARG A 494 -11.22 -34.76 -3.52
N ALA A 495 -11.05 -35.95 -2.96
CA ALA A 495 -10.21 -37.01 -3.50
C ALA A 495 -11.04 -38.00 -4.35
#